data_fcbef5a6543e675bfb6c5b57bcaa700e
#
_entry.id   fcbef5a6543e675bfb6c5b57bcaa700e
#
_cell.length_a   1.000
_cell.length_b   1.000
_cell.length_c   1.000
_cell.angle_alpha   90.00
_cell.angle_beta   90.00
_cell.angle_gamma   90.00
#
_symmetry.space_group_name_H-M   'P 1'
#
loop_
_entity.id
_entity.type
_entity.pdbx_description
1 polymer ?
#
loop_
_entity_poly.entity_id
_entity_poly.type
_entity_poly.pdbx_seq_one_letter_code
_entity_poly.pdbx_strand_id
1 'polypeptide(L)'
;VEMFDNTWNMWYKVIYDANVAISKIPGCTYDSEDIREQHLNEAYFLRGWAYFELVRLFGYVPVVDRPMSPAEIKSVKQSAPLDIINNVVIPDLKKAEGLPYKEDMQDAKGKKNIEEQGRADRMAAKAMLARVYMTLAGFPYNDANAKSLAKTQLESVLNDSHAEEYWAPTLEEWRMQWMPSTDYYNKYSVFAIQYRSGGTGNPAIFNMIPTKNFPASWTKWVCSANSIYVEKTLMHEFDREYANGKDGRGYTFGVLEAHPADGGVNAYQSPQEEMTFDDGTTATVYTKAMFYKFLPTKPKLQMMNTSYDENAMKNYDDWGVNLPIIRIEDMQLMYAELLASEGKTEDAMKIVNRIRKRANCDLRPETGVS
;
A
#
# COMPACT_ATOMS: atom_id res chain seq x y z
N VAL A 1 -1.78 -13.16 20.55
CA VAL A 1 -0.45 -13.76 20.53
C VAL A 1 -0.20 -14.35 19.15
N GLU A 2 -1.00 -15.31 18.68
CA GLU A 2 -0.80 -16.02 17.40
C GLU A 2 -0.64 -15.10 16.16
N MET A 3 -1.41 -14.02 16.08
CA MET A 3 -1.31 -13.07 14.96
C MET A 3 0.06 -12.38 14.91
N PHE A 4 0.61 -12.00 16.05
CA PHE A 4 1.95 -11.40 16.15
C PHE A 4 3.05 -12.41 15.83
N ASP A 5 2.92 -13.64 16.29
CA ASP A 5 3.86 -14.74 16.03
C ASP A 5 3.91 -15.04 14.52
N ASN A 6 2.76 -15.11 13.86
CA ASN A 6 2.68 -15.32 12.42
C ASN A 6 3.33 -14.18 11.64
N THR A 7 3.05 -12.92 12.00
CA THR A 7 3.65 -11.75 11.36
C THR A 7 5.17 -11.72 11.52
N TRP A 8 5.67 -12.00 12.72
CA TRP A 8 7.10 -12.14 13.01
C TRP A 8 7.75 -13.21 12.13
N ASN A 9 7.18 -14.41 12.15
CA ASN A 9 7.73 -15.55 11.42
C ASN A 9 7.73 -15.31 9.90
N MET A 10 6.67 -14.67 9.37
CA MET A 10 6.59 -14.34 7.93
C MET A 10 7.69 -13.37 7.52
N TRP A 11 7.93 -12.29 8.28
CA TRP A 11 8.99 -11.34 7.95
C TRP A 11 10.38 -11.96 8.06
N TYR A 12 10.63 -12.79 9.09
CA TYR A 12 11.92 -13.51 9.19
C TYR A 12 12.09 -14.56 8.10
N LYS A 13 11.00 -15.11 7.57
CA LYS A 13 11.11 -15.98 6.38
C LYS A 13 11.55 -15.18 5.16
N VAL A 14 11.00 -14.00 4.93
CA VAL A 14 11.46 -13.11 3.84
C VAL A 14 12.94 -12.78 4.00
N ILE A 15 13.38 -12.44 5.22
CA ILE A 15 14.78 -12.16 5.51
C ILE A 15 15.67 -13.38 5.24
N TYR A 16 15.23 -14.56 5.65
CA TYR A 16 15.99 -15.81 5.40
C TYR A 16 16.14 -16.06 3.90
N ASP A 17 15.05 -15.99 3.14
CA ASP A 17 15.06 -16.22 1.69
C ASP A 17 15.96 -15.18 0.98
N ALA A 18 15.86 -13.90 1.36
CA ALA A 18 16.71 -12.83 0.87
C ALA A 18 18.20 -13.07 1.20
N ASN A 19 18.51 -13.47 2.43
CA ASN A 19 19.88 -13.81 2.83
C ASN A 19 20.46 -14.98 2.02
N VAL A 20 19.65 -16.01 1.77
CA VAL A 20 20.05 -17.13 0.90
C VAL A 20 20.33 -16.62 -0.52
N ALA A 21 19.45 -15.80 -1.10
CA ALA A 21 19.63 -15.20 -2.42
C ALA A 21 20.93 -14.35 -2.47
N ILE A 22 21.10 -13.42 -1.54
CA ILE A 22 22.29 -12.55 -1.45
C ILE A 22 23.58 -13.37 -1.34
N SER A 23 23.55 -14.49 -0.60
CA SER A 23 24.70 -15.37 -0.42
C SER A 23 25.01 -16.22 -1.66
N LYS A 24 23.99 -16.63 -2.43
CA LYS A 24 24.14 -17.61 -3.53
C LYS A 24 24.26 -16.97 -4.90
N ILE A 25 23.54 -15.90 -5.18
CA ILE A 25 23.50 -15.23 -6.48
C ILE A 25 24.90 -14.89 -7.01
N PRO A 26 25.85 -14.36 -6.21
CA PRO A 26 27.19 -14.04 -6.72
C PRO A 26 27.97 -15.25 -7.26
N GLY A 27 27.65 -16.46 -6.82
CA GLY A 27 28.28 -17.71 -7.29
C GLY A 27 27.47 -18.45 -8.37
N CYS A 28 26.32 -17.92 -8.78
CA CYS A 28 25.50 -18.52 -9.83
C CYS A 28 25.94 -18.05 -11.22
N THR A 29 25.77 -18.93 -12.23
CA THR A 29 25.95 -18.55 -13.64
C THR A 29 24.69 -17.88 -14.15
N TYR A 30 24.85 -16.73 -14.77
CA TYR A 30 23.77 -15.96 -15.43
C TYR A 30 24.14 -15.70 -16.89
N ASP A 31 23.15 -15.56 -17.75
CA ASP A 31 23.36 -15.20 -19.15
C ASP A 31 23.82 -13.74 -19.31
N SER A 32 23.51 -12.89 -18.32
CA SER A 32 23.87 -11.47 -18.27
C SER A 32 24.16 -11.02 -16.83
N GLU A 33 25.15 -10.16 -16.69
CA GLU A 33 25.46 -9.48 -15.43
C GLU A 33 24.30 -8.63 -14.94
N ASP A 34 23.61 -7.92 -15.86
CA ASP A 34 22.46 -7.07 -15.53
C ASP A 34 21.33 -7.87 -14.86
N ILE A 35 21.07 -9.09 -15.34
CA ILE A 35 20.05 -9.97 -14.73
C ILE A 35 20.51 -10.42 -13.33
N ARG A 36 21.78 -10.74 -13.19
CA ARG A 36 22.36 -11.11 -11.88
C ARG A 36 22.23 -9.97 -10.87
N GLU A 37 22.60 -8.76 -11.28
CA GLU A 37 22.48 -7.56 -10.46
C GLU A 37 21.03 -7.23 -10.13
N GLN A 38 20.13 -7.35 -11.09
CA GLN A 38 18.70 -7.18 -10.86
C GLN A 38 18.21 -8.10 -9.74
N HIS A 39 18.45 -9.41 -9.84
CA HIS A 39 18.01 -10.38 -8.83
C HIS A 39 18.67 -10.15 -7.45
N LEU A 40 19.92 -9.74 -7.45
CA LEU A 40 20.63 -9.40 -6.21
C LEU A 40 20.01 -8.16 -5.54
N ASN A 41 19.74 -7.13 -6.32
CA ASN A 41 19.14 -5.88 -5.83
C ASN A 41 17.70 -6.07 -5.36
N GLU A 42 16.93 -6.97 -5.97
CA GLU A 42 15.61 -7.36 -5.46
C GLU A 42 15.71 -8.05 -4.10
N ALA A 43 16.69 -8.93 -3.91
CA ALA A 43 16.91 -9.56 -2.62
C ALA A 43 17.29 -8.53 -1.53
N TYR A 44 18.08 -7.52 -1.88
CA TYR A 44 18.36 -6.39 -0.98
C TYR A 44 17.09 -5.58 -0.69
N PHE A 45 16.26 -5.27 -1.70
CA PHE A 45 14.99 -4.58 -1.48
C PHE A 45 14.11 -5.32 -0.48
N LEU A 46 13.91 -6.62 -0.69
CA LEU A 46 13.05 -7.44 0.16
C LEU A 46 13.58 -7.53 1.60
N ARG A 47 14.90 -7.65 1.79
CA ARG A 47 15.51 -7.69 3.12
C ARG A 47 15.38 -6.35 3.83
N GLY A 48 15.69 -5.26 3.15
CA GLY A 48 15.57 -3.91 3.69
C GLY A 48 14.11 -3.58 4.09
N TRP A 49 13.15 -3.91 3.23
CA TRP A 49 11.73 -3.73 3.54
C TRP A 49 11.29 -4.59 4.73
N ALA A 50 11.66 -5.87 4.76
CA ALA A 50 11.29 -6.77 5.85
C ALA A 50 11.81 -6.30 7.21
N TYR A 51 13.07 -5.86 7.28
CA TYR A 51 13.61 -5.28 8.52
C TYR A 51 12.95 -3.96 8.89
N PHE A 52 12.61 -3.13 7.92
CA PHE A 52 11.87 -1.89 8.20
C PHE A 52 10.50 -2.17 8.82
N GLU A 53 9.75 -3.14 8.30
CA GLU A 53 8.46 -3.52 8.88
C GLU A 53 8.61 -4.17 10.27
N LEU A 54 9.61 -5.03 10.47
CA LEU A 54 9.90 -5.61 11.79
C LEU A 54 10.21 -4.52 12.83
N VAL A 55 11.04 -3.54 12.48
CA VAL A 55 11.38 -2.44 13.38
C VAL A 55 10.15 -1.59 13.73
N ARG A 56 9.30 -1.30 12.74
CA ARG A 56 8.07 -0.53 12.95
C ARG A 56 7.06 -1.24 13.85
N LEU A 57 6.97 -2.57 13.74
CA LEU A 57 5.98 -3.37 14.47
C LEU A 57 6.48 -3.80 15.86
N PHE A 58 7.76 -4.13 15.99
CA PHE A 58 8.31 -4.80 17.17
C PHE A 58 9.44 -4.02 17.86
N GLY A 59 9.96 -2.98 17.24
CA GLY A 59 11.07 -2.19 17.79
C GLY A 59 12.39 -2.95 17.76
N TYR A 60 12.87 -3.43 18.91
CA TYR A 60 14.11 -4.19 19.05
C TYR A 60 13.95 -5.60 18.48
N VAL A 61 14.69 -5.95 17.45
CA VAL A 61 14.66 -7.27 16.82
C VAL A 61 16.06 -7.83 16.57
N PRO A 62 16.25 -9.17 16.52
CA PRO A 62 17.51 -9.77 16.14
C PRO A 62 17.88 -9.48 14.69
N VAL A 63 19.17 -9.16 14.42
CA VAL A 63 19.68 -9.02 13.05
C VAL A 63 20.30 -10.34 12.59
N VAL A 64 19.73 -10.91 11.55
CA VAL A 64 20.23 -12.11 10.84
C VAL A 64 20.53 -11.66 9.42
N ASP A 65 21.78 -11.37 9.09
CA ASP A 65 22.22 -10.77 7.83
C ASP A 65 22.79 -11.76 6.81
N ARG A 66 22.85 -13.05 7.19
CA ARG A 66 23.31 -14.17 6.38
C ARG A 66 22.63 -15.46 6.78
N PRO A 67 22.71 -16.53 5.96
CA PRO A 67 22.30 -17.86 6.41
C PRO A 67 23.12 -18.28 7.65
N MET A 68 22.42 -18.64 8.72
CA MET A 68 23.01 -19.05 10.01
C MET A 68 22.52 -20.44 10.40
N SER A 69 23.36 -21.16 11.13
CA SER A 69 22.97 -22.42 11.78
C SER A 69 22.00 -22.16 12.95
N PRO A 70 21.22 -23.15 13.37
CA PRO A 70 20.34 -23.02 14.54
C PRO A 70 21.08 -22.63 15.84
N ALA A 71 22.34 -23.02 15.99
CA ALA A 71 23.15 -22.67 17.14
C ALA A 71 23.56 -21.18 17.12
N GLU A 72 23.94 -20.66 15.94
CA GLU A 72 24.27 -19.26 15.77
C GLU A 72 23.04 -18.36 16.00
N ILE A 73 21.87 -18.72 15.43
CA ILE A 73 20.62 -17.95 15.59
C ILE A 73 20.24 -17.79 17.06
N LYS A 74 20.40 -18.84 17.87
CA LYS A 74 20.10 -18.80 19.32
C LYS A 74 20.98 -17.82 20.09
N SER A 75 22.14 -17.45 19.56
CA SER A 75 23.08 -16.50 20.19
C SER A 75 22.84 -15.06 19.77
N VAL A 76 22.05 -14.81 18.71
CA VAL A 76 21.77 -13.47 18.19
C VAL A 76 20.91 -12.69 19.19
N LYS A 77 21.38 -11.53 19.59
CA LYS A 77 20.66 -10.62 20.47
C LYS A 77 19.84 -9.62 19.65
N GLN A 78 18.85 -9.04 20.27
CA GLN A 78 18.10 -7.92 19.70
C GLN A 78 19.01 -6.71 19.53
N SER A 79 18.84 -6.01 18.42
CA SER A 79 19.52 -4.75 18.10
C SER A 79 18.54 -3.58 18.23
N ALA A 80 19.07 -2.40 18.47
CA ALA A 80 18.26 -1.19 18.55
C ALA A 80 17.70 -0.82 17.17
N PRO A 81 16.47 -0.26 17.11
CA PRO A 81 15.83 0.16 15.86
C PRO A 81 16.70 1.00 14.94
N LEU A 82 17.39 2.02 15.48
CA LEU A 82 18.28 2.89 14.71
C LEU A 82 19.46 2.14 14.12
N ASP A 83 20.04 1.20 14.86
CA ASP A 83 21.16 0.40 14.36
C ASP A 83 20.74 -0.46 13.19
N ILE A 84 19.55 -1.06 13.26
CA ILE A 84 18.98 -1.87 12.18
C ILE A 84 18.71 -1.00 10.94
N ILE A 85 18.07 0.15 11.14
CA ILE A 85 17.74 1.05 10.03
C ILE A 85 19.02 1.55 9.35
N ASN A 86 20.01 1.99 10.10
CA ASN A 86 21.24 2.58 9.56
C ASN A 86 22.19 1.53 8.96
N ASN A 87 22.27 0.33 9.52
CA ASN A 87 23.27 -0.66 9.12
C ASN A 87 22.71 -1.75 8.19
N VAL A 88 21.40 -1.90 8.09
CA VAL A 88 20.77 -2.92 7.22
C VAL A 88 19.78 -2.26 6.25
N VAL A 89 18.74 -1.58 6.76
CA VAL A 89 17.62 -1.10 5.92
C VAL A 89 18.10 -0.11 4.86
N ILE A 90 18.75 0.97 5.29
CA ILE A 90 19.22 2.03 4.36
C ILE A 90 20.28 1.50 3.37
N PRO A 91 21.32 0.76 3.78
CA PRO A 91 22.27 0.20 2.85
C PRO A 91 21.66 -0.75 1.82
N ASP A 92 20.73 -1.59 2.24
CA ASP A 92 20.04 -2.52 1.34
C ASP A 92 19.15 -1.79 0.33
N LEU A 93 18.34 -0.83 0.77
CA LEU A 93 17.50 -0.05 -0.12
C LEU A 93 18.32 0.83 -1.08
N LYS A 94 19.46 1.36 -0.67
CA LYS A 94 20.39 2.06 -1.57
C LYS A 94 20.97 1.18 -2.67
N LYS A 95 21.27 -0.08 -2.38
CA LYS A 95 21.65 -1.04 -3.43
C LYS A 95 20.48 -1.32 -4.37
N ALA A 96 19.28 -1.45 -3.83
CA ALA A 96 18.07 -1.65 -4.60
C ALA A 96 17.74 -0.50 -5.55
N GLU A 97 18.21 0.73 -5.33
CA GLU A 97 18.09 1.83 -6.30
C GLU A 97 18.82 1.53 -7.64
N GLY A 98 19.69 0.52 -7.68
CA GLY A 98 20.28 -0.04 -8.90
C GLY A 98 19.34 -0.90 -9.74
N LEU A 99 18.12 -1.20 -9.27
CA LEU A 99 17.11 -1.92 -10.05
C LEU A 99 16.75 -1.17 -11.35
N PRO A 100 16.35 -1.88 -12.42
CA PRO A 100 15.76 -1.25 -13.60
C PRO A 100 14.39 -0.64 -13.25
N TYR A 101 13.84 0.16 -14.17
CA TYR A 101 12.42 0.54 -14.12
C TYR A 101 11.54 -0.67 -14.45
N LYS A 102 10.25 -0.62 -14.06
CA LYS A 102 9.33 -1.77 -14.18
C LYS A 102 9.22 -2.33 -15.60
N GLU A 103 9.23 -1.45 -16.63
CA GLU A 103 9.14 -1.86 -18.04
C GLU A 103 10.42 -2.52 -18.55
N ASP A 104 11.53 -2.34 -17.83
CA ASP A 104 12.83 -2.93 -18.13
C ASP A 104 13.15 -4.17 -17.30
N MET A 105 12.27 -4.55 -16.38
CA MET A 105 12.41 -5.76 -15.57
C MET A 105 12.44 -7.01 -16.46
N GLN A 106 13.36 -7.94 -16.16
CA GLN A 106 13.60 -9.13 -16.95
C GLN A 106 13.39 -10.40 -16.11
N ASP A 107 12.93 -11.46 -16.78
CA ASP A 107 12.94 -12.81 -16.22
C ASP A 107 14.38 -13.38 -16.17
N ALA A 108 14.55 -14.56 -15.60
CA ALA A 108 15.87 -15.22 -15.48
C ALA A 108 16.55 -15.52 -16.83
N LYS A 109 15.83 -15.40 -17.95
CA LYS A 109 16.32 -15.59 -19.32
C LYS A 109 16.52 -14.27 -20.08
N GLY A 110 16.40 -13.13 -19.38
CA GLY A 110 16.56 -11.80 -19.97
C GLY A 110 15.37 -11.31 -20.77
N LYS A 111 14.21 -11.99 -20.68
CA LYS A 111 13.01 -11.56 -21.38
C LYS A 111 12.22 -10.58 -20.55
N LYS A 112 11.91 -9.41 -21.12
CA LYS A 112 10.96 -8.46 -20.57
C LYS A 112 9.54 -8.95 -20.85
N ASN A 113 8.70 -8.99 -19.82
CA ASN A 113 7.28 -9.33 -19.95
C ASN A 113 6.46 -8.65 -18.87
N ILE A 114 5.13 -8.66 -19.03
CA ILE A 114 4.21 -7.97 -18.12
C ILE A 114 4.23 -8.55 -16.70
N GLU A 115 4.51 -9.84 -16.55
CA GLU A 115 4.52 -10.53 -15.26
C GLU A 115 5.68 -10.03 -14.38
N GLU A 116 6.80 -9.64 -14.99
CA GLU A 116 7.97 -9.11 -14.27
C GLU A 116 7.71 -7.69 -13.73
N GLN A 117 6.81 -6.93 -14.34
CA GLN A 117 6.50 -5.55 -13.95
C GLN A 117 5.79 -5.44 -12.59
N GLY A 118 5.33 -6.55 -12.01
CA GLY A 118 4.80 -6.60 -10.64
C GLY A 118 5.85 -6.71 -9.53
N ARG A 119 7.13 -6.83 -9.90
CA ARG A 119 8.27 -6.96 -8.97
C ARG A 119 8.71 -5.59 -8.44
N ALA A 120 9.53 -5.58 -7.39
CA ALA A 120 10.13 -4.34 -6.93
C ALA A 120 11.09 -3.78 -7.99
N ASP A 121 10.95 -2.52 -8.31
CA ASP A 121 11.72 -1.79 -9.30
C ASP A 121 12.49 -0.62 -8.67
N ARG A 122 13.18 0.17 -9.47
CA ARG A 122 13.92 1.36 -9.04
C ARG A 122 13.03 2.36 -8.31
N MET A 123 11.82 2.61 -8.82
CA MET A 123 10.89 3.55 -8.20
C MET A 123 10.42 3.05 -6.82
N ALA A 124 10.17 1.74 -6.69
CA ALA A 124 9.83 1.11 -5.42
C ALA A 124 10.95 1.29 -4.38
N ALA A 125 12.21 1.10 -4.79
CA ALA A 125 13.37 1.27 -3.91
C ALA A 125 13.53 2.72 -3.44
N LYS A 126 13.48 3.69 -4.37
CA LYS A 126 13.52 5.13 -4.05
C LYS A 126 12.39 5.53 -3.10
N ALA A 127 11.17 5.11 -3.38
CA ALA A 127 9.99 5.47 -2.59
C ALA A 127 10.00 4.81 -1.20
N MET A 128 10.48 3.58 -1.09
CA MET A 128 10.66 2.92 0.21
C MET A 128 11.72 3.63 1.05
N LEU A 129 12.84 4.02 0.45
CA LEU A 129 13.90 4.77 1.13
C LEU A 129 13.40 6.15 1.61
N ALA A 130 12.58 6.84 0.80
CA ALA A 130 11.92 8.09 1.22
C ALA A 130 11.05 7.87 2.47
N ARG A 131 10.26 6.79 2.50
CA ARG A 131 9.43 6.42 3.66
C ARG A 131 10.27 6.13 4.90
N VAL A 132 11.41 5.45 4.74
CA VAL A 132 12.36 5.21 5.85
C VAL A 132 12.87 6.52 6.42
N TYR A 133 13.33 7.45 5.57
CA TYR A 133 13.80 8.75 6.04
C TYR A 133 12.69 9.60 6.67
N MET A 134 11.46 9.56 6.14
CA MET A 134 10.31 10.21 6.78
C MET A 134 10.02 9.64 8.17
N THR A 135 10.16 8.33 8.33
CA THR A 135 10.00 7.68 9.64
C THR A 135 11.07 8.14 10.63
N LEU A 136 12.32 8.27 10.19
CA LEU A 136 13.41 8.78 11.03
C LEU A 136 13.25 10.27 11.36
N ALA A 137 12.71 11.06 10.44
CA ALA A 137 12.45 12.49 10.65
C ALA A 137 11.34 12.75 11.67
N GLY A 138 10.40 11.81 11.83
CA GLY A 138 9.27 11.90 12.76
C GLY A 138 9.57 11.28 14.13
N PHE A 139 8.52 11.34 15.00
CA PHE A 139 8.56 10.69 16.32
C PHE A 139 8.68 9.15 16.17
N PRO A 140 9.45 8.46 17.00
CA PRO A 140 10.20 8.95 18.17
C PRO A 140 11.62 9.44 17.87
N TYR A 141 12.11 9.34 16.63
CA TYR A 141 13.51 9.59 16.30
C TYR A 141 13.83 11.08 16.17
N ASN A 142 12.96 11.86 15.52
CA ASN A 142 13.08 13.30 15.30
C ASN A 142 14.47 13.72 14.75
N ASP A 143 15.00 12.92 13.81
CA ASP A 143 16.32 13.15 13.23
C ASP A 143 16.24 14.27 12.16
N ALA A 144 16.85 15.40 12.44
CA ALA A 144 16.87 16.55 11.53
C ALA A 144 17.63 16.26 10.22
N ASN A 145 18.66 15.40 10.25
CA ASN A 145 19.39 14.99 9.05
C ASN A 145 18.50 14.11 8.17
N ALA A 146 17.73 13.20 8.79
CA ALA A 146 16.78 12.34 8.08
C ALA A 146 15.69 13.17 7.39
N LYS A 147 15.28 14.30 7.97
CA LYS A 147 14.33 15.23 7.33
C LYS A 147 14.86 15.77 5.99
N SER A 148 16.12 16.19 5.95
CA SER A 148 16.77 16.67 4.73
C SER A 148 16.93 15.53 3.69
N LEU A 149 17.31 14.33 4.15
CA LEU A 149 17.43 13.15 3.30
C LEU A 149 16.06 12.71 2.75
N ALA A 150 15.00 12.75 3.57
CA ALA A 150 13.64 12.47 3.14
C ALA A 150 13.21 13.40 2.01
N LYS A 151 13.46 14.70 2.16
CA LYS A 151 13.14 15.69 1.13
C LYS A 151 13.87 15.40 -0.19
N THR A 152 15.19 15.20 -0.14
CA THR A 152 15.97 14.86 -1.32
C THR A 152 15.47 13.59 -2.00
N GLN A 153 15.14 12.58 -1.21
CA GLN A 153 14.66 11.31 -1.74
C GLN A 153 13.25 11.44 -2.35
N LEU A 154 12.35 12.18 -1.70
CA LEU A 154 11.02 12.47 -2.25
C LEU A 154 11.10 13.26 -3.55
N GLU A 155 11.97 14.27 -3.61
CA GLU A 155 12.24 15.02 -4.86
C GLU A 155 12.78 14.10 -5.96
N SER A 156 13.66 13.16 -5.63
CA SER A 156 14.17 12.14 -6.56
C SER A 156 13.07 11.21 -7.10
N VAL A 157 12.03 10.92 -6.30
CA VAL A 157 10.88 10.15 -6.74
C VAL A 157 9.93 11.00 -7.60
N LEU A 158 9.57 12.19 -7.11
CA LEU A 158 8.51 13.01 -7.72
C LEU A 158 8.96 13.73 -9.00
N ASN A 159 10.25 13.98 -9.15
CA ASN A 159 10.85 14.58 -10.36
C ASN A 159 11.38 13.51 -11.34
N ASP A 160 11.23 12.22 -11.03
CA ASP A 160 11.59 11.15 -11.97
C ASP A 160 10.67 11.18 -13.19
N SER A 161 11.23 10.94 -14.37
CA SER A 161 10.46 10.94 -15.62
C SER A 161 9.30 9.92 -15.63
N HIS A 162 9.39 8.86 -14.81
CA HIS A 162 8.37 7.82 -14.69
C HIS A 162 7.32 8.11 -13.61
N ALA A 163 7.49 9.17 -12.80
CA ALA A 163 6.61 9.45 -11.68
C ALA A 163 5.13 9.59 -12.07
N GLU A 164 4.87 10.27 -13.20
CA GLU A 164 3.50 10.48 -13.69
C GLU A 164 2.83 9.19 -14.21
N GLU A 165 3.56 8.16 -14.54
CA GLU A 165 3.00 6.86 -14.95
C GLU A 165 2.26 6.18 -13.81
N TYR A 166 2.67 6.44 -12.55
CA TYR A 166 2.05 5.92 -11.34
C TYR A 166 0.87 6.77 -10.84
N TRP A 167 0.61 7.89 -11.49
CA TRP A 167 -0.52 8.75 -11.13
C TRP A 167 -1.79 8.32 -11.87
N ALA A 168 -2.83 7.95 -11.10
CA ALA A 168 -4.17 7.75 -11.65
C ALA A 168 -4.85 9.12 -11.84
N PRO A 169 -5.00 9.62 -13.09
CA PRO A 169 -5.42 11.00 -13.32
C PRO A 169 -6.90 11.26 -13.05
N THR A 170 -7.73 10.23 -13.11
CA THR A 170 -9.17 10.31 -12.88
C THR A 170 -9.60 9.50 -11.65
N LEU A 171 -10.76 9.85 -11.10
CA LEU A 171 -11.36 9.08 -10.00
C LEU A 171 -11.66 7.63 -10.40
N GLU A 172 -12.05 7.40 -11.65
CA GLU A 172 -12.33 6.07 -12.18
C GLU A 172 -11.06 5.21 -12.25
N GLU A 173 -9.98 5.74 -12.80
CA GLU A 173 -8.69 5.05 -12.83
C GLU A 173 -8.14 4.80 -11.42
N TRP A 174 -8.36 5.73 -10.48
CA TRP A 174 -8.02 5.50 -9.09
C TRP A 174 -8.82 4.34 -8.48
N ARG A 175 -10.11 4.19 -8.83
CA ARG A 175 -10.94 3.07 -8.39
C ARG A 175 -10.45 1.73 -8.94
N MET A 176 -9.95 1.72 -10.17
CA MET A 176 -9.41 0.50 -10.80
C MET A 176 -8.23 -0.11 -10.04
N GLN A 177 -7.48 0.68 -9.26
CA GLN A 177 -6.39 0.18 -8.43
C GLN A 177 -6.83 -0.86 -7.39
N TRP A 178 -8.10 -0.85 -7.02
CA TRP A 178 -8.66 -1.69 -5.97
C TRP A 178 -9.49 -2.86 -6.51
N MET A 179 -9.49 -3.03 -7.81
CA MET A 179 -10.24 -4.08 -8.48
C MET A 179 -9.30 -5.19 -8.95
N PRO A 180 -9.82 -6.41 -9.12
CA PRO A 180 -9.08 -7.44 -9.80
C PRO A 180 -8.64 -6.92 -11.16
N SER A 181 -7.35 -7.04 -11.46
CA SER A 181 -6.80 -6.67 -12.74
C SER A 181 -6.71 -7.92 -13.62
N THR A 182 -7.02 -7.77 -14.91
CA THR A 182 -6.65 -8.76 -15.92
C THR A 182 -5.14 -8.73 -16.19
N ASP A 183 -4.51 -7.62 -15.84
CA ASP A 183 -3.06 -7.46 -15.86
C ASP A 183 -2.48 -7.98 -14.54
N TYR A 184 -1.32 -8.59 -14.59
CA TYR A 184 -0.65 -9.17 -13.42
C TYR A 184 -0.19 -8.13 -12.40
N TYR A 185 -0.17 -6.86 -12.75
CA TYR A 185 0.21 -5.77 -11.86
C TYR A 185 -0.71 -4.56 -12.03
N ASN A 186 -0.76 -3.71 -11.01
CA ASN A 186 -1.46 -2.45 -11.08
C ASN A 186 -0.50 -1.35 -11.52
N LYS A 187 -0.71 -0.77 -12.72
CA LYS A 187 0.18 0.25 -13.29
C LYS A 187 0.30 1.51 -12.42
N TYR A 188 -0.70 1.82 -11.60
CA TYR A 188 -0.71 2.98 -10.71
C TYR A 188 -0.11 2.73 -9.33
N SER A 189 0.30 1.51 -9.01
CA SER A 189 1.04 1.22 -7.79
C SER A 189 2.54 1.30 -8.06
N VAL A 190 3.26 2.06 -7.24
CA VAL A 190 4.73 2.07 -7.27
C VAL A 190 5.27 0.72 -6.81
N PHE A 191 4.64 0.17 -5.75
CA PHE A 191 4.91 -1.19 -5.30
C PHE A 191 3.66 -1.81 -4.71
N ALA A 192 3.36 -3.06 -5.05
CA ALA A 192 2.22 -3.81 -4.56
C ALA A 192 2.57 -5.29 -4.37
N ILE A 193 1.92 -5.93 -3.39
CA ILE A 193 1.91 -7.40 -3.32
C ILE A 193 0.91 -7.89 -4.35
N GLN A 194 1.38 -8.75 -5.25
CA GLN A 194 0.57 -9.30 -6.32
C GLN A 194 -0.22 -10.51 -5.84
N TYR A 195 -1.51 -10.52 -6.10
CA TYR A 195 -2.42 -11.61 -5.78
C TYR A 195 -3.16 -12.09 -7.02
N ARG A 196 -3.42 -13.37 -7.07
CA ARG A 196 -4.17 -13.99 -8.16
C ARG A 196 -5.16 -15.01 -7.61
N SER A 197 -6.41 -14.95 -8.06
CA SER A 197 -7.39 -15.99 -7.76
C SER A 197 -6.94 -17.34 -8.31
N GLY A 198 -7.30 -18.41 -7.63
CA GLY A 198 -6.87 -19.78 -7.97
C GLY A 198 -6.07 -20.45 -6.86
N GLY A 199 -6.06 -19.86 -5.66
CA GLY A 199 -5.42 -20.35 -4.44
C GLY A 199 -4.25 -19.48 -3.95
N THR A 200 -4.01 -18.33 -4.60
CA THR A 200 -3.02 -17.32 -4.19
C THR A 200 -3.64 -15.93 -4.09
N GLY A 201 -4.93 -15.89 -3.77
CA GLY A 201 -5.67 -14.65 -3.60
C GLY A 201 -5.32 -13.89 -2.32
N ASN A 202 -5.86 -12.69 -2.22
CA ASN A 202 -5.66 -11.79 -1.08
C ASN A 202 -6.65 -12.09 0.05
N PRO A 203 -6.25 -12.80 1.11
CA PRO A 203 -7.16 -13.18 2.19
C PRO A 203 -7.52 -11.99 3.10
N ALA A 204 -6.76 -10.89 3.05
CA ALA A 204 -7.03 -9.74 3.90
C ALA A 204 -8.36 -9.06 3.56
N ILE A 205 -8.83 -9.17 2.32
CA ILE A 205 -10.08 -8.56 1.87
C ILE A 205 -11.29 -9.09 2.64
N PHE A 206 -11.37 -10.40 2.89
CA PHE A 206 -12.52 -10.96 3.61
C PHE A 206 -12.61 -10.47 5.06
N ASN A 207 -11.48 -10.16 5.70
CA ASN A 207 -11.46 -9.61 7.05
C ASN A 207 -11.97 -8.16 7.11
N MET A 208 -11.87 -7.44 5.99
CA MET A 208 -12.31 -6.06 5.86
C MET A 208 -13.78 -5.94 5.44
N ILE A 209 -14.32 -6.96 4.76
CA ILE A 209 -15.63 -6.89 4.11
C ILE A 209 -16.43 -8.16 4.35
N PRO A 210 -17.36 -8.17 5.31
CA PRO A 210 -18.27 -9.29 5.51
C PRO A 210 -19.31 -9.33 4.38
N THR A 211 -19.22 -10.31 3.51
CA THR A 211 -20.15 -10.45 2.36
C THR A 211 -21.43 -11.20 2.71
N LYS A 212 -21.59 -11.65 3.97
CA LYS A 212 -22.74 -12.46 4.41
C LYS A 212 -24.11 -11.87 4.05
N ASN A 213 -24.22 -10.55 4.12
CA ASN A 213 -25.47 -9.84 3.90
C ASN A 213 -25.58 -9.25 2.49
N PHE A 214 -24.65 -9.55 1.60
CA PHE A 214 -24.67 -9.04 0.24
C PHE A 214 -25.63 -9.84 -0.63
N PRO A 215 -26.31 -9.20 -1.59
CA PRO A 215 -27.09 -9.92 -2.57
C PRO A 215 -26.21 -10.92 -3.37
N ALA A 216 -26.75 -12.08 -3.70
CA ALA A 216 -26.08 -13.05 -4.57
C ALA A 216 -25.76 -12.48 -5.97
N SER A 217 -26.43 -11.40 -6.37
CA SER A 217 -26.12 -10.65 -7.59
C SER A 217 -24.81 -9.88 -7.52
N TRP A 218 -24.28 -9.64 -6.32
CA TRP A 218 -23.03 -8.91 -6.12
C TRP A 218 -21.82 -9.83 -6.08
N THR A 219 -21.92 -10.91 -5.32
CA THR A 219 -20.92 -11.97 -5.24
C THR A 219 -21.55 -13.28 -4.80
N LYS A 220 -21.02 -14.39 -5.27
CA LYS A 220 -21.42 -15.73 -4.79
C LYS A 220 -20.73 -16.14 -3.49
N TRP A 221 -19.65 -15.45 -3.13
CA TRP A 221 -18.82 -15.80 -2.00
C TRP A 221 -19.33 -15.13 -0.72
N VAL A 222 -19.61 -15.95 0.28
CA VAL A 222 -20.15 -15.49 1.57
C VAL A 222 -19.08 -15.60 2.64
N CYS A 223 -18.81 -14.49 3.30
CA CYS A 223 -17.94 -14.41 4.45
C CYS A 223 -18.67 -13.70 5.59
N SER A 224 -18.60 -14.26 6.81
CA SER A 224 -19.19 -13.67 8.02
C SER A 224 -18.15 -13.03 8.94
N ALA A 225 -16.87 -13.20 8.67
CA ALA A 225 -15.83 -12.52 9.42
C ALA A 225 -15.88 -11.01 9.14
N ASN A 226 -15.84 -10.23 10.19
CA ASN A 226 -15.80 -8.79 10.11
C ASN A 226 -15.11 -8.27 11.36
N SER A 227 -13.85 -7.98 11.22
CA SER A 227 -13.04 -7.54 12.36
C SER A 227 -12.56 -6.10 12.22
N ILE A 228 -12.69 -5.51 11.03
CA ILE A 228 -12.15 -4.19 10.72
C ILE A 228 -13.27 -3.32 10.15
N TYR A 229 -13.51 -2.20 10.80
CA TYR A 229 -14.49 -1.19 10.38
C TYR A 229 -13.79 0.14 10.13
N VAL A 230 -14.42 0.96 9.29
CA VAL A 230 -14.02 2.36 9.11
C VAL A 230 -14.34 3.11 10.39
N GLU A 231 -13.43 3.94 10.85
CA GLU A 231 -13.63 4.79 12.01
C GLU A 231 -14.79 5.77 11.75
N LYS A 232 -15.62 6.03 12.77
CA LYS A 232 -16.89 6.77 12.64
C LYS A 232 -16.72 8.21 12.16
N THR A 233 -15.75 8.92 12.72
CA THR A 233 -15.47 10.30 12.33
C THR A 233 -14.96 10.38 10.91
N LEU A 234 -14.11 9.45 10.50
CA LEU A 234 -13.66 9.36 9.12
C LEU A 234 -14.83 9.06 8.16
N MET A 235 -15.71 8.13 8.54
CA MET A 235 -16.88 7.81 7.75
C MET A 235 -17.82 9.01 7.61
N HIS A 236 -18.07 9.74 8.70
CA HIS A 236 -18.87 10.96 8.68
C HIS A 236 -18.28 12.03 7.76
N GLU A 237 -16.98 12.25 7.79
CA GLU A 237 -16.30 13.20 6.90
C GLU A 237 -16.47 12.80 5.42
N PHE A 238 -16.32 11.51 5.09
CA PHE A 238 -16.56 11.04 3.72
C PHE A 238 -18.03 11.16 3.31
N ASP A 239 -18.97 10.84 4.19
CA ASP A 239 -20.40 10.95 3.89
C ASP A 239 -20.82 12.41 3.72
N ARG A 240 -20.32 13.32 4.54
CA ARG A 240 -20.57 14.75 4.41
C ARG A 240 -20.09 15.29 3.07
N GLU A 241 -18.89 14.96 2.66
CA GLU A 241 -18.32 15.37 1.38
C GLU A 241 -19.03 14.69 0.20
N TYR A 242 -19.41 13.43 0.35
CA TYR A 242 -20.15 12.68 -0.68
C TYR A 242 -21.60 13.17 -0.85
N ALA A 243 -22.33 13.37 0.25
CA ALA A 243 -23.72 13.86 0.22
C ALA A 243 -23.85 15.23 -0.47
N ASN A 244 -22.80 16.03 -0.39
CA ASN A 244 -22.69 17.30 -1.11
C ASN A 244 -22.17 17.14 -2.55
N GLY A 245 -21.95 15.91 -3.01
CA GLY A 245 -21.37 15.62 -4.33
C GLY A 245 -19.88 15.96 -4.44
N LYS A 246 -19.19 16.15 -3.32
CA LYS A 246 -17.85 16.72 -3.28
C LYS A 246 -16.73 15.69 -3.23
N ASP A 247 -16.89 14.56 -2.55
CA ASP A 247 -15.88 13.50 -2.52
C ASP A 247 -16.38 12.21 -3.15
N GLY A 248 -15.93 11.95 -4.36
CA GLY A 248 -16.24 10.72 -5.09
C GLY A 248 -15.67 9.45 -4.47
N ARG A 249 -14.83 9.54 -3.42
CA ARG A 249 -14.30 8.40 -2.68
C ARG A 249 -15.23 7.96 -1.56
N GLY A 250 -16.21 8.80 -1.15
CA GLY A 250 -17.05 8.57 0.01
C GLY A 250 -17.75 7.22 -0.04
N TYR A 251 -18.37 6.86 -1.14
CA TYR A 251 -19.02 5.56 -1.30
C TYR A 251 -18.04 4.37 -1.32
N THR A 252 -16.73 4.61 -1.43
CA THR A 252 -15.70 3.58 -1.41
C THR A 252 -15.57 2.90 -0.05
N PHE A 253 -16.01 3.57 0.99
CA PHE A 253 -16.01 3.04 2.36
C PHE A 253 -17.40 2.54 2.77
N GLY A 254 -18.38 2.74 1.95
CA GLY A 254 -19.76 2.80 2.26
C GLY A 254 -20.34 1.71 3.12
N VAL A 255 -21.16 2.14 3.98
CA VAL A 255 -22.41 1.44 4.24
C VAL A 255 -23.09 1.36 2.90
N LEU A 256 -23.29 0.16 2.43
CA LEU A 256 -23.89 -0.10 1.12
C LEU A 256 -25.38 0.24 1.07
N GLU A 257 -25.80 1.19 1.92
CA GLU A 257 -27.14 1.73 1.87
C GLU A 257 -27.25 2.66 0.68
N ALA A 258 -28.01 2.19 -0.29
CA ALA A 258 -28.60 3.03 -1.31
C ALA A 258 -27.63 4.02 -1.97
N HIS A 259 -26.41 3.59 -2.27
CA HIS A 259 -25.59 4.35 -3.22
C HIS A 259 -26.28 4.29 -4.59
N PRO A 260 -26.80 5.38 -5.13
CA PRO A 260 -27.46 5.36 -6.43
C PRO A 260 -26.58 4.79 -7.55
N ALA A 261 -25.26 4.99 -7.43
CA ALA A 261 -24.27 4.44 -8.34
C ALA A 261 -24.15 2.91 -8.29
N ASP A 262 -24.53 2.28 -7.18
CA ASP A 262 -24.49 0.82 -6.99
C ASP A 262 -25.87 0.16 -7.19
N GLY A 263 -26.84 0.88 -7.74
CA GLY A 263 -28.18 0.36 -8.02
C GLY A 263 -29.17 0.41 -6.86
N GLY A 264 -28.84 1.11 -5.78
CA GLY A 264 -29.75 1.39 -4.67
C GLY A 264 -30.18 0.16 -3.86
N VAL A 265 -29.36 -0.88 -3.77
CA VAL A 265 -29.70 -2.09 -3.03
C VAL A 265 -29.13 -2.01 -1.62
N ASN A 266 -30.03 -1.95 -0.62
CA ASN A 266 -29.67 -2.08 0.80
C ASN A 266 -29.24 -3.51 1.10
N ALA A 267 -27.97 -3.81 0.92
CA ALA A 267 -27.44 -5.14 1.16
C ALA A 267 -26.98 -5.33 2.61
N TYR A 268 -26.52 -4.27 3.23
CA TYR A 268 -25.99 -4.30 4.59
C TYR A 268 -26.41 -3.02 5.32
N GLN A 269 -27.09 -3.18 6.44
CA GLN A 269 -27.44 -2.07 7.31
C GLN A 269 -26.47 -2.06 8.51
N SER A 270 -25.58 -1.08 8.54
CA SER A 270 -24.78 -0.83 9.72
C SER A 270 -25.67 -0.23 10.82
N PRO A 271 -25.51 -0.66 12.08
CA PRO A 271 -26.11 0.04 13.20
C PRO A 271 -25.72 1.52 13.20
N GLN A 272 -26.65 2.36 13.60
CA GLN A 272 -26.47 3.81 13.69
C GLN A 272 -26.52 4.27 15.14
N GLU A 273 -25.82 5.35 15.45
CA GLU A 273 -25.90 6.06 16.73
C GLU A 273 -25.80 7.57 16.50
N GLU A 274 -26.32 8.34 17.43
CA GLU A 274 -26.10 9.77 17.45
C GLU A 274 -24.76 10.09 18.10
N MET A 275 -23.95 10.91 17.45
CA MET A 275 -22.61 11.28 17.91
C MET A 275 -22.44 12.79 17.84
N THR A 276 -21.87 13.39 18.92
CA THR A 276 -21.46 14.78 18.93
C THR A 276 -19.96 14.85 18.67
N PHE A 277 -19.57 15.67 17.72
CA PHE A 277 -18.16 15.87 17.31
C PHE A 277 -17.48 16.98 18.11
N ASP A 278 -16.16 17.07 18.02
CA ASP A 278 -15.36 18.05 18.77
C ASP A 278 -15.71 19.51 18.42
N ASP A 279 -16.24 19.75 17.23
CA ASP A 279 -16.74 21.06 16.78
C ASP A 279 -18.15 21.41 17.34
N GLY A 280 -18.73 20.53 18.16
CA GLY A 280 -20.05 20.67 18.76
C GLY A 280 -21.22 20.29 17.84
N THR A 281 -20.99 19.87 16.63
CA THR A 281 -22.04 19.36 15.73
C THR A 281 -22.48 17.97 16.13
N THR A 282 -23.75 17.64 15.87
CA THR A 282 -24.31 16.31 16.13
C THR A 282 -24.82 15.70 14.83
N ALA A 283 -24.48 14.45 14.59
CA ALA A 283 -24.98 13.70 13.43
C ALA A 283 -25.20 12.23 13.76
N THR A 284 -26.09 11.59 13.01
CA THR A 284 -26.22 10.13 13.01
C THR A 284 -25.06 9.51 12.23
N VAL A 285 -24.32 8.64 12.87
CA VAL A 285 -23.15 7.98 12.28
C VAL A 285 -23.34 6.47 12.23
N TYR A 286 -22.68 5.84 11.26
CA TYR A 286 -22.66 4.39 11.15
C TYR A 286 -21.56 3.80 12.02
N THR A 287 -21.88 2.83 12.85
CA THR A 287 -20.93 2.25 13.83
C THR A 287 -20.09 1.10 13.27
N LYS A 288 -20.50 0.53 12.13
CA LYS A 288 -19.86 -0.63 11.50
C LYS A 288 -19.73 -0.47 9.99
N ALA A 289 -19.27 0.70 9.54
CA ALA A 289 -19.01 0.94 8.13
C ALA A 289 -17.84 0.08 7.61
N MET A 290 -17.96 -0.43 6.40
CA MET A 290 -17.02 -1.39 5.81
C MET A 290 -16.21 -0.78 4.67
N PHE A 291 -15.05 -1.37 4.40
CA PHE A 291 -14.18 -1.00 3.28
C PHE A 291 -14.68 -1.58 1.95
N TYR A 292 -15.61 -0.88 1.34
CA TYR A 292 -16.20 -1.31 0.06
C TYR A 292 -15.24 -1.20 -1.14
N LYS A 293 -14.20 -0.38 -1.06
CA LYS A 293 -13.29 -0.12 -2.18
C LYS A 293 -12.60 -1.37 -2.73
N PHE A 294 -12.34 -2.37 -1.90
CA PHE A 294 -11.67 -3.60 -2.30
C PHE A 294 -12.61 -4.67 -2.85
N LEU A 295 -13.93 -4.50 -2.74
CA LEU A 295 -14.89 -5.51 -3.13
C LEU A 295 -15.29 -5.33 -4.60
N PRO A 296 -14.99 -6.29 -5.48
CA PRO A 296 -15.39 -6.25 -6.89
C PRO A 296 -16.83 -6.75 -7.07
N THR A 297 -17.82 -5.99 -6.56
CA THR A 297 -19.23 -6.33 -6.78
C THR A 297 -19.60 -6.20 -8.25
N LYS A 298 -20.57 -7.01 -8.71
CA LYS A 298 -21.05 -6.95 -10.09
C LYS A 298 -21.54 -5.54 -10.50
N PRO A 299 -22.35 -4.83 -9.70
CA PRO A 299 -22.72 -3.46 -10.04
C PRO A 299 -21.52 -2.54 -10.21
N LYS A 300 -20.52 -2.64 -9.33
CA LYS A 300 -19.32 -1.82 -9.38
C LYS A 300 -18.45 -2.13 -10.61
N LEU A 301 -18.29 -3.40 -10.95
CA LEU A 301 -17.57 -3.82 -12.15
C LEU A 301 -18.27 -3.33 -13.43
N GLN A 302 -19.60 -3.37 -13.47
CA GLN A 302 -20.39 -2.82 -14.59
C GLN A 302 -20.21 -1.30 -14.71
N MET A 303 -20.29 -0.57 -13.59
CA MET A 303 -20.06 0.88 -13.56
C MET A 303 -18.65 1.25 -14.08
N MET A 304 -17.65 0.42 -13.79
CA MET A 304 -16.25 0.62 -14.18
C MET A 304 -15.92 -0.03 -15.55
N ASN A 305 -16.92 -0.54 -16.27
CA ASN A 305 -16.76 -1.24 -17.54
C ASN A 305 -15.63 -2.31 -17.51
N THR A 306 -15.63 -3.10 -16.44
CA THR A 306 -14.67 -4.18 -16.23
C THR A 306 -15.38 -5.48 -15.84
N SER A 307 -14.66 -6.57 -15.77
CA SER A 307 -15.17 -7.88 -15.41
C SER A 307 -14.25 -8.59 -14.42
N TYR A 308 -14.80 -9.54 -13.70
CA TYR A 308 -14.08 -10.40 -12.79
C TYR A 308 -14.69 -11.81 -12.82
N ASP A 309 -13.85 -12.83 -13.01
CA ASP A 309 -14.30 -14.21 -13.00
C ASP A 309 -14.28 -14.77 -11.57
N GLU A 310 -15.44 -14.73 -10.92
CA GLU A 310 -15.61 -15.34 -9.59
C GLU A 310 -15.38 -16.88 -9.60
N ASN A 311 -15.43 -17.54 -10.77
CA ASN A 311 -15.21 -18.99 -10.85
C ASN A 311 -13.72 -19.34 -10.75
N ALA A 312 -12.83 -18.38 -10.98
CA ALA A 312 -11.41 -18.55 -10.74
C ALA A 312 -11.08 -18.69 -9.24
N MET A 313 -11.91 -18.17 -8.34
CA MET A 313 -11.72 -18.29 -6.89
C MET A 313 -12.02 -19.70 -6.40
N LYS A 314 -11.18 -20.23 -5.52
CA LYS A 314 -11.39 -21.53 -4.85
C LYS A 314 -12.26 -21.44 -3.61
N ASN A 315 -12.26 -20.30 -2.93
CA ASN A 315 -13.00 -20.03 -1.70
C ASN A 315 -13.22 -18.52 -1.51
N TYR A 316 -13.86 -18.13 -0.42
CA TYR A 316 -14.25 -16.75 -0.12
C TYR A 316 -13.09 -15.79 0.19
N ASP A 317 -11.90 -16.27 0.43
CA ASP A 317 -10.70 -15.46 0.72
C ASP A 317 -9.68 -15.44 -0.44
N ASP A 318 -10.05 -15.99 -1.59
CA ASP A 318 -9.19 -16.13 -2.77
C ASP A 318 -9.39 -14.98 -3.78
N TRP A 319 -9.34 -13.73 -3.31
CA TRP A 319 -9.56 -12.54 -4.12
C TRP A 319 -8.30 -12.14 -4.91
N GLY A 320 -8.40 -12.05 -6.23
CA GLY A 320 -7.31 -11.60 -7.11
C GLY A 320 -7.15 -10.07 -7.11
N VAL A 321 -7.13 -9.44 -5.94
CA VAL A 321 -6.96 -7.99 -5.79
C VAL A 321 -5.61 -7.70 -5.16
N ASN A 322 -4.76 -6.97 -5.86
CA ASN A 322 -3.44 -6.60 -5.38
C ASN A 322 -3.50 -5.67 -4.17
N LEU A 323 -2.51 -5.77 -3.29
CA LEU A 323 -2.37 -4.88 -2.13
C LEU A 323 -1.29 -3.83 -2.41
N PRO A 324 -1.66 -2.58 -2.73
CA PRO A 324 -0.70 -1.50 -2.89
C PRO A 324 0.02 -1.21 -1.57
N ILE A 325 1.34 -1.28 -1.59
CA ILE A 325 2.22 -0.95 -0.46
C ILE A 325 2.69 0.49 -0.57
N ILE A 326 3.03 0.92 -1.79
CA ILE A 326 3.46 2.30 -2.08
C ILE A 326 2.70 2.80 -3.30
N ARG A 327 2.14 4.00 -3.18
CA ARG A 327 1.55 4.76 -4.28
C ARG A 327 2.22 6.11 -4.40
N ILE A 328 2.15 6.70 -5.56
CA ILE A 328 2.77 8.01 -5.79
C ILE A 328 2.12 9.12 -4.93
N GLU A 329 0.83 8.99 -4.63
CA GLU A 329 0.13 9.92 -3.75
C GLU A 329 0.71 9.94 -2.33
N ASP A 330 1.20 8.80 -1.83
CA ASP A 330 1.86 8.76 -0.52
C ASP A 330 3.13 9.62 -0.54
N MET A 331 3.91 9.54 -1.62
CA MET A 331 5.12 10.35 -1.79
C MET A 331 4.78 11.83 -1.93
N GLN A 332 3.73 12.16 -2.67
CA GLN A 332 3.24 13.52 -2.81
C GLN A 332 2.78 14.11 -1.45
N LEU A 333 2.02 13.35 -0.66
CA LEU A 333 1.55 13.81 0.64
C LEU A 333 2.68 13.94 1.66
N MET A 334 3.64 13.02 1.69
CA MET A 334 4.84 13.13 2.52
C MET A 334 5.67 14.38 2.15
N TYR A 335 5.78 14.69 0.86
CA TYR A 335 6.46 15.89 0.40
C TYR A 335 5.71 17.17 0.79
N ALA A 336 4.38 17.16 0.67
CA ALA A 336 3.54 18.27 1.15
C ALA A 336 3.68 18.51 2.64
N GLU A 337 3.76 17.45 3.46
CA GLU A 337 4.02 17.54 4.90
C GLU A 337 5.37 18.22 5.19
N LEU A 338 6.43 17.84 4.48
CA LEU A 338 7.74 18.49 4.63
C LEU A 338 7.70 19.95 4.22
N LEU A 339 7.07 20.29 3.09
CA LEU A 339 6.91 21.67 2.64
C LEU A 339 6.14 22.52 3.67
N ALA A 340 5.05 22.00 4.21
CA ALA A 340 4.28 22.66 5.26
C ALA A 340 5.14 22.90 6.51
N SER A 341 5.94 21.91 6.92
CA SER A 341 6.84 22.02 8.07
C SER A 341 8.00 23.02 7.86
N GLU A 342 8.28 23.38 6.59
CA GLU A 342 9.23 24.44 6.20
C GLU A 342 8.55 25.81 6.04
N GLY A 343 7.25 25.93 6.30
CA GLY A 343 6.47 27.15 6.06
C GLY A 343 6.08 27.41 4.61
N LYS A 344 6.30 26.42 3.70
CA LYS A 344 5.92 26.48 2.29
C LYS A 344 4.50 25.94 2.10
N THR A 345 3.56 26.50 2.84
CA THR A 345 2.17 26.00 2.90
C THR A 345 1.43 26.12 1.57
N GLU A 346 1.73 27.16 0.78
CA GLU A 346 1.15 27.30 -0.56
C GLU A 346 1.53 26.13 -1.47
N ASP A 347 2.82 25.77 -1.55
CA ASP A 347 3.29 24.68 -2.39
C ASP A 347 2.77 23.31 -1.88
N ALA A 348 2.72 23.12 -0.55
CA ALA A 348 2.10 21.95 0.06
C ALA A 348 0.63 21.83 -0.35
N MET A 349 -0.11 22.93 -0.31
CA MET A 349 -1.54 22.92 -0.63
C MET A 349 -1.82 22.67 -2.12
N LYS A 350 -0.95 23.09 -3.04
CA LYS A 350 -1.04 22.74 -4.46
C LYS A 350 -1.01 21.22 -4.66
N ILE A 351 -0.14 20.51 -3.93
CA ILE A 351 -0.04 19.05 -3.97
C ILE A 351 -1.32 18.42 -3.42
N VAL A 352 -1.79 18.86 -2.26
CA VAL A 352 -3.04 18.40 -1.66
C VAL A 352 -4.22 18.62 -2.61
N ASN A 353 -4.30 19.79 -3.22
CA ASN A 353 -5.38 20.14 -4.16
C ASN A 353 -5.34 19.31 -5.45
N ARG A 354 -4.19 18.86 -5.92
CA ARG A 354 -4.10 17.91 -7.02
C ARG A 354 -4.86 16.62 -6.70
N ILE A 355 -4.65 16.07 -5.50
CA ILE A 355 -5.33 14.84 -5.04
C ILE A 355 -6.83 15.10 -4.81
N ARG A 356 -7.19 16.23 -4.20
CA ARG A 356 -8.57 16.63 -3.98
C ARG A 356 -9.35 16.79 -5.29
N LYS A 357 -8.73 17.46 -6.28
CA LYS A 357 -9.32 17.62 -7.63
C LYS A 357 -9.63 16.27 -8.28
N ARG A 358 -8.70 15.32 -8.23
CA ARG A 358 -8.93 13.97 -8.74
C ARG A 358 -10.08 13.27 -8.02
N ALA A 359 -10.20 13.45 -6.70
CA ALA A 359 -11.28 12.90 -5.88
C ALA A 359 -12.62 13.64 -6.04
N ASN A 360 -12.68 14.65 -6.92
CA ASN A 360 -13.86 15.50 -7.10
C ASN A 360 -14.27 16.28 -5.84
N CYS A 361 -13.30 16.59 -4.96
CA CYS A 361 -13.50 17.40 -3.77
C CYS A 361 -13.30 18.89 -4.06
N ASP A 362 -13.93 19.75 -3.26
CA ASP A 362 -13.63 21.18 -3.26
C ASP A 362 -12.15 21.43 -2.95
N LEU A 363 -11.56 22.37 -3.67
CA LEU A 363 -10.18 22.75 -3.41
C LEU A 363 -10.07 23.54 -2.11
N ARG A 364 -8.98 23.40 -1.42
CA ARG A 364 -8.65 24.19 -0.24
C ARG A 364 -7.93 25.48 -0.67
N PRO A 365 -8.05 26.57 0.09
CA PRO A 365 -7.27 27.78 -0.17
C PRO A 365 -5.76 27.45 -0.20
N GLU A 366 -5.06 27.99 -1.19
CA GLU A 366 -3.60 27.82 -1.29
C GLU A 366 -2.85 28.90 -0.50
N THR A 367 -3.48 30.04 -0.28
CA THR A 367 -2.93 31.18 0.46
C THR A 367 -3.68 31.41 1.76
N GLY A 368 -3.01 31.98 2.76
CA GLY A 368 -3.63 32.29 4.07
C GLY A 368 -3.86 31.08 4.98
N VAL A 369 -3.20 29.95 4.70
CA VAL A 369 -3.22 28.76 5.56
C VAL A 369 -2.07 28.90 6.55
N SER A 370 -2.42 28.99 7.83
CA SER A 370 -1.45 29.05 8.95
C SER A 370 -1.18 27.65 9.51
#